data_b6f357e3bb0d48baf7ea764b196b6bd0
#
_entry.id   b6f357e3bb0d48baf7ea764b196b6bd0
#
_cell.length_a   1.000
_cell.length_b   1.000
_cell.length_c   1.000
_cell.angle_alpha   90.00
_cell.angle_beta   90.00
_cell.angle_gamma   90.00
#
_symmetry.space_group_name_H-M   'P 1'
#
loop_
_entity.id
_entity.type
_entity.pdbx_description
1 polymer ?
#
loop_
_entity_poly.entity_id
_entity_poly.type
_entity_poly.pdbx_seq_one_letter_code
_entity_poly.pdbx_strand_id
1 'polypeptide(L)'
;VKLDITLLKQGIPYEVIESWSPEFKKSLSKEDGSIEVVAHEKASAPEFNGEVGPLGNIKDDQFDYYITIVRTDNVNNRERFMVALTGKWKSMPFWRLSDAYGASFDKEIWRTVPGSGYYEDKVKYSGNSTFTTLGSGRNFSYTGENGVGFNADLKGGIIITEQVASAVFTIEHKKQGNQSGLSQIQSNYYHIKGTGSVGLSFGALEVSFSGSADNDSRGTLKNFNY
;
A
#
# COMPACT_ATOMS: atom_id res chain seq x y z
N VAL A 1 7.26 20.57 0.42
CA VAL A 1 8.34 20.79 1.42
C VAL A 1 7.84 20.65 2.85
N LYS A 2 6.77 21.40 3.29
CA LYS A 2 6.30 21.33 4.69
C LYS A 2 5.79 19.93 5.07
N LEU A 3 5.00 19.29 4.20
CA LEU A 3 4.50 17.92 4.43
C LEU A 3 5.66 16.90 4.47
N ASP A 4 6.66 17.05 3.61
CA ASP A 4 7.82 16.14 3.58
C ASP A 4 8.57 16.16 4.90
N ILE A 5 8.83 17.36 5.45
CA ILE A 5 9.49 17.54 6.76
C ILE A 5 8.67 16.89 7.89
N THR A 6 7.35 17.03 7.83
CA THR A 6 6.46 16.41 8.83
C THR A 6 6.53 14.90 8.77
N LEU A 7 6.46 14.32 7.58
CA LEU A 7 6.56 12.86 7.36
C LEU A 7 7.92 12.31 7.80
N LEU A 8 9.03 12.98 7.44
CA LEU A 8 10.38 12.61 7.88
C LEU A 8 10.50 12.59 9.41
N LYS A 9 9.98 13.61 10.09
CA LYS A 9 10.00 13.69 11.57
C LYS A 9 9.21 12.57 12.25
N GLN A 10 8.24 11.98 11.54
CA GLN A 10 7.43 10.85 12.01
C GLN A 10 7.96 9.48 11.54
N GLY A 11 9.19 9.46 11.01
CA GLY A 11 9.90 8.21 10.70
C GLY A 11 9.61 7.62 9.32
N ILE A 12 8.92 8.35 8.42
CA ILE A 12 8.76 7.89 7.04
C ILE A 12 10.07 8.14 6.28
N PRO A 13 10.68 7.11 5.66
CA PRO A 13 11.91 7.26 4.91
C PRO A 13 11.78 8.22 3.72
N TYR A 14 12.86 8.95 3.42
CA TYR A 14 12.86 9.91 2.31
C TYR A 14 12.51 9.27 0.96
N GLU A 15 13.02 8.07 0.69
CA GLU A 15 12.74 7.31 -0.54
C GLU A 15 11.26 6.93 -0.74
N VAL A 16 10.49 6.86 0.35
CA VAL A 16 9.03 6.68 0.30
C VAL A 16 8.37 8.03 0.00
N ILE A 17 8.77 9.08 0.74
CA ILE A 17 8.19 10.42 0.60
C ILE A 17 8.43 11.00 -0.79
N GLU A 18 9.62 10.84 -1.37
CA GLU A 18 9.93 11.34 -2.71
C GLU A 18 9.11 10.64 -3.81
N SER A 19 8.71 9.39 -3.57
CA SER A 19 7.90 8.62 -4.50
C SER A 19 6.43 9.07 -4.54
N TRP A 20 5.92 9.72 -3.50
CA TRP A 20 4.54 10.19 -3.41
C TRP A 20 4.35 11.55 -4.10
N SER A 21 3.27 11.69 -4.86
CA SER A 21 2.87 12.98 -5.42
C SER A 21 2.44 13.97 -4.32
N PRO A 22 2.38 15.28 -4.61
CA PRO A 22 1.80 16.26 -3.69
C PRO A 22 0.35 15.91 -3.32
N GLU A 23 -0.45 15.40 -4.26
CA GLU A 23 -1.84 14.97 -4.06
C GLU A 23 -1.91 13.79 -3.11
N PHE A 24 -1.03 12.79 -3.28
CA PHE A 24 -0.95 11.64 -2.38
C PHE A 24 -0.61 12.08 -0.95
N LYS A 25 0.43 12.90 -0.78
CA LYS A 25 0.82 13.44 0.53
C LYS A 25 -0.30 14.26 1.19
N LYS A 26 -1.02 15.05 0.39
CA LYS A 26 -2.16 15.83 0.86
C LYS A 26 -3.31 14.93 1.31
N SER A 27 -3.54 13.79 0.66
CA SER A 27 -4.58 12.85 1.08
C SER A 27 -4.32 12.25 2.47
N LEU A 28 -3.05 12.23 2.93
CA LEU A 28 -2.66 11.73 4.26
C LEU A 28 -2.81 12.79 5.37
N SER A 29 -3.13 14.05 5.05
CA SER A 29 -3.27 15.11 6.05
C SER A 29 -4.70 15.24 6.56
N LYS A 30 -4.83 15.64 7.82
CA LYS A 30 -6.07 16.10 8.42
C LYS A 30 -6.51 17.43 7.79
N GLU A 31 -7.73 17.89 8.09
CA GLU A 31 -8.28 19.16 7.56
C GLU A 31 -7.41 20.37 7.95
N ASP A 32 -6.79 20.36 9.14
CA ASP A 32 -5.86 21.39 9.60
C ASP A 32 -4.47 21.32 8.94
N GLY A 33 -4.25 20.34 8.07
CA GLY A 33 -2.99 20.08 7.38
C GLY A 33 -1.94 19.34 8.22
N SER A 34 -2.29 18.90 9.43
CA SER A 34 -1.42 18.03 10.24
C SER A 34 -1.44 16.60 9.72
N ILE A 35 -0.39 15.85 10.05
CA ILE A 35 -0.29 14.40 9.78
C ILE A 35 0.09 13.71 11.09
N GLU A 36 -0.57 12.60 11.40
CA GLU A 36 -0.28 11.79 12.58
C GLU A 36 -0.06 10.33 12.15
N VAL A 37 1.20 9.97 11.93
CA VAL A 37 1.57 8.57 11.60
C VAL A 37 1.50 7.74 12.87
N VAL A 38 0.64 6.74 12.89
CA VAL A 38 0.50 5.80 14.03
C VAL A 38 1.30 4.52 13.81
N ALA A 39 1.59 4.16 12.57
CA ALA A 39 2.43 3.03 12.23
C ALA A 39 3.07 3.19 10.85
N HIS A 40 4.29 2.72 10.70
CA HIS A 40 5.00 2.58 9.43
C HIS A 40 5.87 1.34 9.47
N GLU A 41 5.92 0.58 8.39
CA GLU A 41 6.76 -0.60 8.27
C GLU A 41 7.16 -0.88 6.84
N LYS A 42 8.41 -1.31 6.67
CA LYS A 42 8.91 -1.96 5.47
C LYS A 42 8.74 -3.47 5.62
N ALA A 43 8.07 -4.11 4.66
CA ALA A 43 7.96 -5.55 4.62
C ALA A 43 9.36 -6.17 4.42
N SER A 44 9.76 -7.04 5.34
CA SER A 44 11.01 -7.81 5.21
C SER A 44 10.85 -8.90 4.15
N ALA A 45 11.95 -9.23 3.45
CA ALA A 45 12.00 -10.47 2.70
C ALA A 45 11.88 -11.65 3.68
N PRO A 46 11.17 -12.73 3.31
CA PRO A 46 11.20 -13.92 4.13
C PRO A 46 12.65 -14.42 4.25
N GLU A 47 13.07 -14.75 5.47
CA GLU A 47 14.33 -15.48 5.65
C GLU A 47 14.19 -16.83 4.95
N PHE A 48 15.14 -17.13 4.05
CA PHE A 48 15.11 -18.30 3.19
C PHE A 48 15.54 -19.54 3.98
N ASN A 49 14.66 -20.08 4.82
CA ASN A 49 14.85 -21.36 5.50
C ASN A 49 14.27 -22.54 4.70
N GLY A 50 14.07 -22.36 3.39
CA GLY A 50 13.60 -23.43 2.49
C GLY A 50 12.09 -23.63 2.47
N GLU A 51 11.31 -22.92 3.29
CA GLU A 51 9.85 -22.90 3.24
C GLU A 51 9.38 -21.55 2.72
N VAL A 52 8.47 -21.56 1.74
CA VAL A 52 7.82 -20.33 1.24
C VAL A 52 6.92 -19.84 2.37
N GLY A 53 7.35 -18.82 3.09
CA GLY A 53 6.55 -18.22 4.16
C GLY A 53 5.35 -17.44 3.59
N PRO A 54 4.30 -17.21 4.39
CA PRO A 54 3.09 -16.50 3.96
C PRO A 54 3.33 -15.04 3.55
N LEU A 55 4.54 -14.50 3.72
CA LEU A 55 4.91 -13.12 3.43
C LEU A 55 5.64 -12.93 2.09
N GLY A 56 5.80 -14.01 1.29
CA GLY A 56 6.21 -13.90 -0.10
C GLY A 56 7.69 -14.17 -0.40
N ASN A 57 8.06 -14.04 -1.66
CA ASN A 57 9.36 -14.47 -2.22
C ASN A 57 10.06 -13.40 -3.09
N ILE A 58 9.53 -12.17 -3.22
CA ILE A 58 10.22 -11.09 -3.92
C ILE A 58 11.42 -10.63 -3.09
N LYS A 59 12.59 -10.53 -3.69
CA LYS A 59 13.86 -10.21 -3.01
C LYS A 59 13.97 -8.72 -2.64
N ASP A 60 14.66 -8.43 -1.53
CA ASP A 60 14.88 -7.05 -1.03
C ASP A 60 15.77 -6.20 -1.93
N ASP A 61 16.65 -6.80 -2.72
CA ASP A 61 17.50 -6.08 -3.68
C ASP A 61 16.73 -5.57 -4.91
N GLN A 62 15.54 -6.14 -5.17
CA GLN A 62 14.70 -5.82 -6.31
C GLN A 62 13.52 -4.93 -5.97
N PHE A 63 12.91 -5.14 -4.80
CA PHE A 63 11.62 -4.55 -4.48
C PHE A 63 11.49 -4.19 -2.99
N ASP A 64 10.95 -3.03 -2.72
CA ASP A 64 10.56 -2.59 -1.38
C ASP A 64 9.04 -2.46 -1.29
N TYR A 65 8.45 -2.93 -0.20
CA TYR A 65 7.04 -2.78 0.08
C TYR A 65 6.82 -2.17 1.46
N TYR A 66 5.97 -1.14 1.52
CA TYR A 66 5.72 -0.37 2.73
C TYR A 66 4.24 -0.28 3.04
N ILE A 67 3.90 -0.32 4.33
CA ILE A 67 2.60 0.08 4.86
C ILE A 67 2.78 1.27 5.80
N THR A 68 1.93 2.28 5.66
CA THR A 68 1.87 3.44 6.55
C THR A 68 0.43 3.64 7.00
N ILE A 69 0.20 3.77 8.30
CA ILE A 69 -1.11 4.01 8.87
C ILE A 69 -1.10 5.38 9.53
N VAL A 70 -2.05 6.22 9.13
CA VAL A 70 -2.15 7.61 9.55
C VAL A 70 -3.52 7.83 10.20
N ARG A 71 -3.55 8.43 11.39
CA ARG A 71 -4.81 8.85 12.02
C ARG A 71 -5.34 10.09 11.31
N THR A 72 -6.58 10.07 10.88
CA THR A 72 -7.27 11.21 10.26
C THR A 72 -8.35 11.78 11.19
N ASP A 73 -9.06 12.79 10.73
CA ASP A 73 -10.16 13.39 11.49
C ASP A 73 -11.31 12.39 11.66
N ASN A 74 -11.91 12.42 12.85
CA ASN A 74 -13.12 11.66 13.13
C ASN A 74 -14.30 12.24 12.36
N VAL A 75 -15.12 11.37 11.79
CA VAL A 75 -16.35 11.77 11.11
C VAL A 75 -17.53 11.05 11.74
N ASN A 76 -18.61 11.79 12.03
CA ASN A 76 -19.80 11.27 12.72
C ASN A 76 -19.44 10.53 14.04
N ASN A 77 -18.49 11.10 14.78
CA ASN A 77 -17.97 10.53 16.02
C ASN A 77 -17.41 9.10 15.87
N ARG A 78 -16.79 8.81 14.73
CA ARG A 78 -16.10 7.53 14.45
C ARG A 78 -14.64 7.78 14.15
N GLU A 79 -13.78 6.97 14.73
CA GLU A 79 -12.34 6.99 14.43
C GLU A 79 -12.07 6.52 13.01
N ARG A 80 -11.13 7.20 12.37
CA ARG A 80 -10.70 6.90 11.00
C ARG A 80 -9.19 6.85 10.90
N PHE A 81 -8.73 5.92 10.07
CA PHE A 81 -7.33 5.80 9.70
C PHE A 81 -7.21 5.69 8.18
N MET A 82 -6.19 6.33 7.64
CA MET A 82 -5.78 6.12 6.26
C MET A 82 -4.68 5.08 6.23
N VAL A 83 -4.80 4.13 5.33
CA VAL A 83 -3.83 3.07 5.10
C VAL A 83 -3.18 3.34 3.75
N ALA A 84 -1.90 3.67 3.75
CA ALA A 84 -1.12 3.88 2.54
C ALA A 84 -0.22 2.66 2.30
N LEU A 85 -0.27 2.15 1.08
CA LEU A 85 0.54 1.04 0.58
C LEU A 85 1.48 1.59 -0.50
N THR A 86 2.75 1.21 -0.46
CA THR A 86 3.72 1.63 -1.46
C THR A 86 4.62 0.48 -1.85
N GLY A 87 4.55 0.06 -3.10
CA GLY A 87 5.44 -0.91 -3.72
C GLY A 87 6.42 -0.20 -4.65
N LYS A 88 7.72 -0.41 -4.44
CA LYS A 88 8.79 0.23 -5.22
C LYS A 88 9.70 -0.82 -5.84
N TRP A 89 9.66 -0.96 -7.16
CA TRP A 89 10.66 -1.68 -7.93
C TRP A 89 11.91 -0.82 -8.07
N LYS A 90 13.01 -1.28 -7.48
CA LYS A 90 14.36 -0.66 -7.57
C LYS A 90 15.10 -1.08 -8.82
N SER A 91 14.75 -2.25 -9.34
CA SER A 91 15.13 -2.73 -10.66
C SER A 91 13.92 -3.38 -11.31
N MET A 92 13.67 -3.06 -12.57
CA MET A 92 12.46 -3.53 -13.25
C MET A 92 12.51 -5.04 -13.46
N PRO A 93 11.43 -5.77 -13.09
CA PRO A 93 11.36 -7.21 -13.28
C PRO A 93 11.27 -7.56 -14.78
N PHE A 94 11.53 -8.83 -15.10
CA PHE A 94 11.41 -9.35 -16.47
C PHE A 94 9.95 -9.29 -16.95
N TRP A 95 9.02 -9.80 -16.14
CA TRP A 95 7.59 -9.73 -16.41
C TRP A 95 7.07 -8.34 -16.03
N ARG A 96 6.42 -7.67 -16.97
CA ARG A 96 5.87 -6.32 -16.80
C ARG A 96 4.41 -6.31 -17.17
N LEU A 97 3.63 -6.92 -16.29
CA LEU A 97 2.20 -7.10 -16.37
C LEU A 97 1.50 -6.23 -15.34
N SER A 98 0.20 -6.42 -15.18
CA SER A 98 -0.55 -5.74 -14.15
C SER A 98 -0.45 -6.51 -12.83
N ASP A 99 0.36 -5.99 -11.91
CA ASP A 99 0.47 -6.51 -10.54
C ASP A 99 -0.77 -6.17 -9.72
N ALA A 100 -0.94 -6.86 -8.59
CA ALA A 100 -2.05 -6.61 -7.67
C ALA A 100 -1.53 -6.45 -6.24
N TYR A 101 -2.09 -5.50 -5.49
CA TYR A 101 -1.74 -5.29 -4.09
C TYR A 101 -2.94 -4.79 -3.29
N GLY A 102 -2.95 -5.07 -1.99
CA GLY A 102 -4.05 -4.68 -1.15
C GLY A 102 -3.80 -4.91 0.33
N ALA A 103 -4.79 -4.58 1.12
CA ALA A 103 -4.74 -4.78 2.56
C ALA A 103 -6.06 -5.31 3.10
N SER A 104 -5.96 -6.10 4.17
CA SER A 104 -7.08 -6.64 4.92
C SER A 104 -7.01 -6.22 6.39
N PHE A 105 -8.16 -6.16 7.01
CA PHE A 105 -8.39 -5.78 8.40
C PHE A 105 -9.52 -6.60 9.01
N ASP A 106 -9.67 -6.51 10.32
CA ASP A 106 -10.80 -7.16 11.02
C ASP A 106 -12.11 -6.41 10.73
N LYS A 107 -12.99 -7.06 9.97
CA LYS A 107 -14.30 -6.50 9.63
C LYS A 107 -15.24 -6.32 10.83
N GLU A 108 -14.98 -6.96 11.95
CA GLU A 108 -15.80 -6.78 13.16
C GLU A 108 -15.53 -5.41 13.82
N ILE A 109 -14.33 -4.88 13.60
CA ILE A 109 -13.89 -3.57 14.12
C ILE A 109 -14.04 -2.48 13.05
N TRP A 110 -13.58 -2.73 11.84
CA TRP A 110 -13.40 -1.75 10.79
C TRP A 110 -14.31 -1.97 9.59
N ARG A 111 -14.52 -0.91 8.84
CA ARG A 111 -15.08 -0.96 7.49
C ARG A 111 -14.34 0.02 6.60
N THR A 112 -14.27 -0.27 5.31
CA THR A 112 -13.76 0.68 4.31
C THR A 112 -14.74 1.82 4.12
N VAL A 113 -14.23 3.06 4.07
CA VAL A 113 -15.04 4.22 3.69
C VAL A 113 -15.21 4.22 2.17
N PRO A 114 -16.44 4.13 1.64
CA PRO A 114 -16.66 4.14 0.20
C PRO A 114 -16.09 5.39 -0.47
N GLY A 115 -15.47 5.22 -1.65
CA GLY A 115 -14.90 6.33 -2.42
C GLY A 115 -13.63 6.96 -1.83
N SER A 116 -13.06 6.39 -0.76
CA SER A 116 -11.85 6.91 -0.13
C SER A 116 -10.57 6.47 -0.82
N GLY A 117 -10.65 5.56 -1.79
CA GLY A 117 -9.47 5.07 -2.50
C GLY A 117 -8.82 6.14 -3.38
N TYR A 118 -7.51 6.14 -3.38
CA TYR A 118 -6.69 6.86 -4.37
C TYR A 118 -5.44 6.04 -4.65
N TYR A 119 -5.08 5.91 -5.92
CA TYR A 119 -3.84 5.24 -6.32
C TYR A 119 -3.09 6.07 -7.35
N GLU A 120 -1.78 5.86 -7.43
CA GLU A 120 -0.90 6.44 -8.44
C GLU A 120 0.21 5.46 -8.82
N ASP A 121 0.49 5.41 -10.12
CA ASP A 121 1.63 4.70 -10.69
C ASP A 121 2.65 5.72 -11.22
N LYS A 122 3.90 5.57 -10.84
CA LYS A 122 4.98 6.50 -11.19
C LYS A 122 6.22 5.74 -11.64
N VAL A 123 6.95 6.30 -12.57
CA VAL A 123 8.20 5.73 -13.07
C VAL A 123 9.33 6.75 -12.97
N LYS A 124 10.54 6.20 -12.88
CA LYS A 124 11.79 6.97 -13.02
C LYS A 124 12.51 6.50 -14.26
N TYR A 125 12.84 7.44 -15.13
CA TYR A 125 13.58 7.16 -16.34
C TYR A 125 15.08 7.28 -16.10
N SER A 126 15.88 6.53 -16.87
CA SER A 126 17.33 6.65 -16.85
C SER A 126 17.78 8.09 -17.08
N GLY A 127 18.65 8.59 -16.23
CA GLY A 127 19.13 9.98 -16.24
C GLY A 127 18.23 10.99 -15.53
N ASN A 128 17.03 10.62 -15.10
CA ASN A 128 16.16 11.52 -14.34
C ASN A 128 16.30 11.28 -12.83
N SER A 129 16.28 12.36 -12.05
CA SER A 129 16.29 12.31 -10.59
C SER A 129 14.89 12.24 -9.96
N THR A 130 13.83 12.49 -10.73
CA THR A 130 12.45 12.60 -10.26
C THR A 130 11.53 11.56 -10.90
N PHE A 131 10.48 11.19 -10.17
CA PHE A 131 9.42 10.33 -10.67
C PHE A 131 8.44 11.09 -11.55
N THR A 132 7.99 10.44 -12.63
CA THR A 132 6.91 10.89 -13.50
C THR A 132 5.65 10.06 -13.24
N THR A 133 4.51 10.71 -13.00
CA THR A 133 3.22 10.01 -12.84
C THR A 133 2.75 9.50 -14.20
N LEU A 134 2.44 8.21 -14.28
CA LEU A 134 1.88 7.54 -15.47
C LEU A 134 0.36 7.45 -15.41
N GLY A 135 -0.18 7.27 -14.24
CA GLY A 135 -1.61 7.14 -14.02
C GLY A 135 -1.98 7.34 -12.56
N SER A 136 -3.22 7.72 -12.33
CA SER A 136 -3.81 7.80 -11.00
C SER A 136 -5.32 7.64 -11.10
N GLY A 137 -5.97 7.28 -9.98
CA GLY A 137 -7.43 7.13 -9.94
C GLY A 137 -7.94 6.97 -8.52
N ARG A 138 -9.27 6.89 -8.40
CA ARG A 138 -9.96 6.84 -7.08
C ARG A 138 -10.74 5.55 -6.84
N ASN A 139 -10.68 4.59 -7.77
CA ASN A 139 -11.45 3.36 -7.66
C ASN A 139 -10.61 2.23 -7.08
N PHE A 140 -11.22 1.42 -6.24
CA PHE A 140 -10.66 0.12 -5.86
C PHE A 140 -10.74 -0.82 -7.07
N SER A 141 -9.69 -1.61 -7.30
CA SER A 141 -9.70 -2.69 -8.30
C SER A 141 -10.36 -3.94 -7.74
N TYR A 142 -10.22 -4.13 -6.42
CA TYR A 142 -10.76 -5.27 -5.69
C TYR A 142 -11.41 -4.79 -4.40
N THR A 143 -12.54 -5.39 -4.03
CA THR A 143 -13.27 -5.06 -2.79
C THR A 143 -13.75 -6.31 -2.09
N GLY A 144 -13.74 -6.28 -0.78
CA GLY A 144 -14.28 -7.30 0.11
C GLY A 144 -14.70 -6.70 1.44
N GLU A 145 -15.40 -7.47 2.27
CA GLU A 145 -15.81 -7.01 3.60
C GLU A 145 -14.62 -6.72 4.53
N ASN A 146 -13.53 -7.48 4.35
CA ASN A 146 -12.33 -7.40 5.17
C ASN A 146 -11.20 -6.58 4.53
N GLY A 147 -11.36 -6.03 3.33
CA GLY A 147 -10.25 -5.36 2.68
C GLY A 147 -10.52 -4.82 1.29
N VAL A 148 -9.52 -4.16 0.76
CA VAL A 148 -9.52 -3.56 -0.57
C VAL A 148 -8.17 -3.77 -1.25
N GLY A 149 -8.17 -3.70 -2.59
CA GLY A 149 -6.95 -3.79 -3.37
C GLY A 149 -6.99 -2.98 -4.65
N PHE A 150 -5.80 -2.88 -5.25
CA PHE A 150 -5.50 -2.05 -6.39
C PHE A 150 -4.65 -2.83 -7.40
N ASN A 151 -4.71 -2.43 -8.66
CA ASN A 151 -3.77 -2.87 -9.66
C ASN A 151 -2.59 -1.90 -9.78
N ALA A 152 -1.41 -2.44 -10.12
CA ALA A 152 -0.23 -1.68 -10.50
C ALA A 152 0.18 -2.13 -11.91
N ASP A 153 0.07 -1.23 -12.88
CA ASP A 153 0.39 -1.55 -14.27
C ASP A 153 1.88 -1.32 -14.54
N LEU A 154 2.69 -2.39 -14.52
CA LEU A 154 4.13 -2.33 -14.76
C LEU A 154 4.42 -1.98 -16.23
N LYS A 155 5.12 -0.87 -16.44
CA LYS A 155 5.43 -0.39 -17.79
C LYS A 155 6.66 -1.04 -18.37
N GLY A 156 6.53 -1.45 -19.64
CA GLY A 156 7.67 -1.88 -20.46
C GLY A 156 8.54 -0.71 -20.90
N GLY A 157 9.80 -0.98 -21.15
CA GLY A 157 10.77 -0.02 -21.69
C GLY A 157 12.14 -0.15 -21.04
N ILE A 158 13.19 -0.10 -21.84
CA ILE A 158 14.59 -0.22 -21.37
C ILE A 158 15.08 1.02 -20.62
N ILE A 159 14.37 2.13 -20.76
CA ILE A 159 14.74 3.42 -20.15
C ILE A 159 14.09 3.62 -18.77
N ILE A 160 13.17 2.73 -18.34
CA ILE A 160 12.56 2.79 -17.00
C ILE A 160 13.48 2.04 -16.04
N THR A 161 13.96 2.74 -15.02
CA THR A 161 14.90 2.20 -14.02
C THR A 161 14.18 1.81 -12.71
N GLU A 162 13.16 2.56 -12.33
CA GLU A 162 12.37 2.33 -11.13
C GLU A 162 10.89 2.55 -11.43
N GLN A 163 10.01 1.81 -10.75
CA GLN A 163 8.57 2.05 -10.76
C GLN A 163 8.01 1.98 -9.34
N VAL A 164 7.07 2.87 -9.06
CA VAL A 164 6.36 2.91 -7.78
C VAL A 164 4.87 2.83 -8.03
N ALA A 165 4.20 1.93 -7.30
CA ALA A 165 2.76 1.88 -7.18
C ALA A 165 2.39 2.25 -5.74
N SER A 166 1.61 3.30 -5.57
CA SER A 166 1.13 3.73 -4.25
C SER A 166 -0.38 3.82 -4.24
N ALA A 167 -0.99 3.41 -3.14
CA ALA A 167 -2.42 3.56 -2.93
C ALA A 167 -2.72 3.94 -1.48
N VAL A 168 -3.80 4.67 -1.29
CA VAL A 168 -4.33 5.01 0.03
C VAL A 168 -5.83 4.79 0.06
N PHE A 169 -6.33 4.32 1.19
CA PHE A 169 -7.75 4.18 1.48
C PHE A 169 -8.01 4.45 2.95
N THR A 170 -9.28 4.73 3.29
CA THR A 170 -9.68 5.02 4.66
C THR A 170 -10.47 3.86 5.23
N ILE A 171 -10.12 3.46 6.45
CA ILE A 171 -10.93 2.58 7.30
C ILE A 171 -11.58 3.42 8.40
N GLU A 172 -12.79 3.02 8.79
CA GLU A 172 -13.59 3.68 9.83
C GLU A 172 -14.02 2.66 10.88
N HIS A 173 -13.91 3.02 12.15
CA HIS A 173 -14.38 2.17 13.23
C HIS A 173 -15.90 2.01 13.17
N LYS A 174 -16.43 0.78 13.29
CA LYS A 174 -17.86 0.50 13.17
C LYS A 174 -18.69 1.07 14.31
N LYS A 175 -18.10 1.22 15.51
CA LYS A 175 -18.74 1.86 16.67
C LYS A 175 -18.43 3.35 16.70
N GLN A 176 -19.37 4.13 17.22
CA GLN A 176 -19.19 5.55 17.50
C GLN A 176 -18.56 5.75 18.89
N GLY A 177 -18.07 6.96 19.14
CA GLY A 177 -17.40 7.32 20.37
C GLY A 177 -15.90 7.07 20.32
N ASN A 178 -15.22 7.48 21.37
CA ASN A 178 -13.79 7.20 21.55
C ASN A 178 -13.63 5.71 21.82
N GLN A 179 -13.04 5.03 20.87
CA GLN A 179 -12.66 3.64 20.98
C GLN A 179 -11.15 3.56 21.24
N SER A 180 -10.71 2.48 21.86
CA SER A 180 -9.29 2.24 22.06
C SER A 180 -9.00 0.75 22.02
N GLY A 181 -7.85 0.40 21.49
CA GLY A 181 -7.45 -1.00 21.41
C GLY A 181 -6.24 -1.19 20.51
N LEU A 182 -5.87 -2.45 20.33
CA LEU A 182 -4.84 -2.88 19.39
C LEU A 182 -5.54 -3.49 18.17
N SER A 183 -5.17 -3.04 16.99
CA SER A 183 -5.64 -3.62 15.73
C SER A 183 -4.47 -3.99 14.83
N GLN A 184 -4.78 -4.75 13.79
CA GLN A 184 -3.82 -5.24 12.83
C GLN A 184 -4.33 -5.00 11.42
N ILE A 185 -3.39 -4.74 10.51
CA ILE A 185 -3.63 -4.72 9.05
C ILE A 185 -2.60 -5.63 8.41
N GLN A 186 -3.08 -6.58 7.62
CA GLN A 186 -2.25 -7.41 6.78
C GLN A 186 -2.28 -6.85 5.36
N SER A 187 -1.13 -6.79 4.70
CA SER A 187 -1.01 -6.25 3.35
C SER A 187 -0.09 -7.12 2.50
N ASN A 188 -0.47 -7.36 1.24
CA ASN A 188 0.34 -8.09 0.27
C ASN A 188 0.39 -7.38 -1.08
N TYR A 189 1.53 -7.51 -1.72
CA TYR A 189 1.79 -7.19 -3.11
C TYR A 189 2.09 -8.48 -3.87
N TYR A 190 1.48 -8.66 -5.05
CA TYR A 190 1.65 -9.81 -5.92
C TYR A 190 2.18 -9.35 -7.28
N HIS A 191 3.40 -9.77 -7.59
CA HIS A 191 4.02 -9.59 -8.89
C HIS A 191 3.61 -10.73 -9.83
N ILE A 192 2.95 -10.39 -10.91
CA ILE A 192 2.37 -11.35 -11.85
C ILE A 192 3.40 -11.78 -12.89
N LYS A 193 3.53 -13.09 -13.06
CA LYS A 193 4.42 -13.73 -14.03
C LYS A 193 3.58 -14.58 -14.98
N GLY A 194 3.69 -14.29 -16.27
CA GLY A 194 2.99 -15.08 -17.31
C GLY A 194 1.52 -14.73 -17.47
N THR A 195 0.78 -15.65 -18.08
CA THR A 195 -0.63 -15.50 -18.43
C THR A 195 -1.55 -16.12 -17.38
N GLY A 196 -2.75 -15.60 -17.25
CA GLY A 196 -3.75 -16.10 -16.32
C GLY A 196 -4.61 -14.97 -15.77
N SER A 197 -5.61 -15.33 -14.97
CA SER A 197 -6.43 -14.34 -14.27
C SER A 197 -5.70 -13.78 -13.05
N VAL A 198 -5.99 -12.53 -12.73
CA VAL A 198 -5.49 -11.83 -11.54
C VAL A 198 -6.67 -11.48 -10.66
N GLY A 199 -6.57 -11.78 -9.37
CA GLY A 199 -7.59 -11.48 -8.39
C GLY A 199 -7.04 -11.46 -6.98
N LEU A 200 -7.71 -10.72 -6.10
CA LEU A 200 -7.44 -10.72 -4.67
C LEU A 200 -8.69 -11.14 -3.91
N SER A 201 -8.49 -11.92 -2.86
CA SER A 201 -9.50 -12.23 -1.85
C SER A 201 -9.04 -11.75 -0.49
N PHE A 202 -10.00 -11.37 0.36
CA PHE A 202 -9.76 -10.75 1.65
C PHE A 202 -10.42 -11.55 2.76
N GLY A 203 -9.61 -12.33 3.50
CA GLY A 203 -9.98 -12.96 4.76
C GLY A 203 -9.81 -12.00 5.94
N ALA A 204 -10.12 -12.47 7.14
CA ALA A 204 -9.80 -11.73 8.36
C ALA A 204 -8.27 -11.70 8.53
N LEU A 205 -7.66 -10.53 8.36
CA LEU A 205 -6.20 -10.33 8.39
C LEU A 205 -5.45 -11.22 7.38
N GLU A 206 -6.03 -11.41 6.21
CA GLU A 206 -5.42 -12.16 5.12
C GLU A 206 -5.74 -11.53 3.77
N VAL A 207 -4.72 -11.26 2.97
CA VAL A 207 -4.83 -10.93 1.55
C VAL A 207 -4.23 -12.09 0.77
N SER A 208 -5.05 -12.79 0.00
CA SER A 208 -4.64 -13.94 -0.79
C SER A 208 -4.81 -13.67 -2.28
N PHE A 209 -3.93 -14.25 -3.09
CA PHE A 209 -4.09 -14.26 -4.53
C PHE A 209 -5.14 -15.30 -4.93
N SER A 210 -6.15 -14.87 -5.67
CA SER A 210 -7.27 -15.71 -6.11
C SER A 210 -7.29 -15.96 -7.63
N GLY A 211 -6.24 -15.52 -8.33
CA GLY A 211 -6.08 -15.72 -9.76
C GLY A 211 -5.42 -17.04 -10.13
N SER A 212 -5.32 -17.31 -11.44
CA SER A 212 -4.63 -18.49 -12.01
C SER A 212 -3.23 -18.17 -12.56
N ALA A 213 -2.84 -16.89 -12.62
CA ALA A 213 -1.51 -16.47 -13.04
C ALA A 213 -0.45 -16.90 -12.01
N ASP A 214 0.76 -17.25 -12.47
CA ASP A 214 1.90 -17.42 -11.57
C ASP A 214 2.31 -16.07 -10.98
N ASN A 215 2.74 -16.05 -9.73
CA ASN A 215 3.08 -14.82 -9.04
C ASN A 215 4.17 -15.00 -7.99
N ASP A 216 4.90 -13.92 -7.73
CA ASP A 216 5.74 -13.73 -6.57
C ASP A 216 5.07 -12.70 -5.64
N SER A 217 5.30 -12.77 -4.35
CA SER A 217 4.64 -11.88 -3.41
C SER A 217 5.59 -11.26 -2.38
N ARG A 218 5.12 -10.18 -1.76
CA ARG A 218 5.73 -9.52 -0.61
C ARG A 218 4.62 -8.99 0.28
N GLY A 219 4.66 -9.33 1.56
CA GLY A 219 3.62 -8.90 2.49
C GLY A 219 4.14 -8.49 3.85
N THR A 220 3.27 -7.91 4.64
CA THR A 220 3.53 -7.53 6.04
C THR A 220 2.25 -7.53 6.85
N LEU A 221 2.39 -7.76 8.15
CA LEU A 221 1.34 -7.63 9.15
C LEU A 221 1.76 -6.51 10.11
N LYS A 222 0.96 -5.44 10.18
CA LYS A 222 1.27 -4.29 11.02
C LYS A 222 0.24 -4.06 12.11
N ASN A 223 0.74 -3.96 13.35
CA ASN A 223 -0.05 -3.57 14.51
C ASN A 223 -0.11 -2.04 14.64
N PHE A 224 -1.24 -1.53 15.10
CA PHE A 224 -1.41 -0.13 15.48
C PHE A 224 -2.43 0.02 16.62
N ASN A 225 -2.28 1.08 17.40
CA ASN A 225 -3.23 1.45 18.45
C ASN A 225 -4.26 2.44 17.91
N TYR A 226 -5.51 2.25 18.30
CA TYR A 226 -6.63 3.14 17.98
C TYR A 226 -7.31 3.62 19.24
#